data_5a271aef444584d29570f6e925169f9d
#
_entry.id   5a271aef444584d29570f6e925169f9d
#
_cell.length_a   1.000
_cell.length_b   1.000
_cell.length_c   1.000
_cell.angle_alpha   90.00
_cell.angle_beta   90.00
_cell.angle_gamma   90.00
#
_symmetry.space_group_name_H-M   'P 1'
#
loop_
_entity.id
_entity.type
_entity.pdbx_description
1 polymer ?
#
loop_
_entity_poly.entity_id
_entity_poly.type
_entity_poly.pdbx_seq_one_letter_code
_entity_poly.pdbx_strand_id
1 'polypeptide(L)'
;MLTNFAAGLADLTRRAAASAPPTASRPAASSHLGAGCLRVHDDVLADWHAYTAAVRALPFRSVPVGAALFHGIAPCEDATLADWIRAHYPHAVPTLSFYRQSPAGQVEPNFIHTDRDMGDWTGIFYLTVDPPPDDGTTFWRHRETGATASTATTEADFLAEWPTWRDADTWEPWHTVDAAPNRLVLFPAPLFHSRAIVDNYGTAGRDARLIQVVFGTGTLEDER
;
A
#
# COMPACT_ATOMS: atom_id res chain seq x y z
N MET A 1 -17.00 -9.70 13.16
CA MET A 1 -16.27 -8.56 12.58
C MET A 1 -15.10 -8.99 11.69
N LEU A 2 -14.12 -9.80 12.13
CA LEU A 2 -12.98 -10.23 11.29
C LEU A 2 -13.38 -11.12 10.11
N THR A 3 -14.44 -11.92 10.22
CA THR A 3 -15.03 -12.67 9.12
C THR A 3 -15.57 -11.75 8.00
N ASN A 4 -16.06 -10.56 8.36
CA ASN A 4 -16.53 -9.57 7.39
C ASN A 4 -15.38 -8.82 6.72
N PHE A 5 -14.24 -8.63 7.40
CA PHE A 5 -13.05 -7.99 6.83
C PHE A 5 -12.35 -8.92 5.82
N ALA A 6 -12.11 -10.18 6.19
CA ALA A 6 -11.55 -11.18 5.27
C ALA A 6 -12.49 -11.44 4.08
N ALA A 7 -13.82 -11.43 4.32
CA ALA A 7 -14.83 -11.51 3.27
C ALA A 7 -14.86 -10.23 2.42
N GLY A 8 -14.66 -9.05 3.02
CA GLY A 8 -14.57 -7.77 2.33
C GLY A 8 -13.35 -7.68 1.44
N LEU A 9 -12.18 -8.10 1.94
CA LEU A 9 -10.94 -8.16 1.17
C LEU A 9 -11.07 -9.17 0.02
N ALA A 10 -11.61 -10.37 0.28
CA ALA A 10 -11.86 -11.38 -0.73
C ALA A 10 -13.00 -10.99 -1.70
N ASP A 11 -13.95 -10.14 -1.29
CA ASP A 11 -15.03 -9.62 -2.15
C ASP A 11 -14.52 -8.48 -3.05
N LEU A 12 -13.63 -7.62 -2.56
CA LEU A 12 -12.95 -6.61 -3.38
C LEU A 12 -12.07 -7.27 -4.43
N THR A 13 -11.31 -8.28 -4.08
CA THR A 13 -10.50 -9.07 -5.04
C THR A 13 -11.40 -9.74 -6.09
N ARG A 14 -12.54 -10.27 -5.70
CA ARG A 14 -13.53 -10.87 -6.63
C ARG A 14 -14.26 -9.83 -7.49
N ARG A 15 -14.56 -8.64 -6.95
CA ARG A 15 -15.23 -7.55 -7.69
C ARG A 15 -14.27 -6.91 -8.69
N ALA A 16 -12.99 -6.75 -8.36
CA ALA A 16 -11.96 -6.34 -9.29
C ALA A 16 -11.86 -7.34 -10.47
N ALA A 17 -11.90 -8.64 -10.19
CA ALA A 17 -11.91 -9.68 -11.22
C ALA A 17 -13.21 -9.76 -12.03
N ALA A 18 -14.37 -9.39 -11.45
CA ALA A 18 -15.69 -9.44 -12.10
C ALA A 18 -16.10 -8.13 -12.80
N SER A 19 -15.48 -7.00 -12.48
CA SER A 19 -15.80 -5.66 -12.97
C SER A 19 -14.92 -5.22 -14.12
N ALA A 20 -14.41 -6.14 -14.96
CA ALA A 20 -13.87 -5.75 -16.25
C ALA A 20 -15.03 -5.19 -17.11
N PRO A 21 -15.13 -3.85 -17.30
CA PRO A 21 -16.13 -3.32 -18.22
C PRO A 21 -15.73 -3.77 -19.64
N PRO A 22 -16.73 -3.96 -20.53
CA PRO A 22 -16.43 -4.24 -21.92
C PRO A 22 -15.59 -3.07 -22.46
N THR A 23 -14.40 -3.39 -22.94
CA THR A 23 -13.43 -2.63 -23.72
C THR A 23 -13.91 -1.28 -24.27
N ALA A 24 -13.94 -0.25 -23.45
CA ALA A 24 -13.61 1.08 -23.92
C ALA A 24 -12.10 1.17 -23.87
N SER A 25 -11.45 1.45 -25.00
CA SER A 25 -10.02 1.65 -25.12
C SER A 25 -9.59 2.80 -24.20
N ARG A 26 -9.27 2.44 -22.97
CA ARG A 26 -8.55 3.32 -22.05
C ARG A 26 -7.19 3.58 -22.67
N PRO A 27 -6.74 4.84 -22.81
CA PRO A 27 -5.39 5.10 -23.29
C PRO A 27 -4.44 4.24 -22.46
N ALA A 28 -3.53 3.54 -23.14
CA ALA A 28 -2.53 2.70 -22.50
C ALA A 28 -1.90 3.52 -21.37
N ALA A 29 -2.13 3.13 -20.13
CA ALA A 29 -1.53 3.80 -18.99
C ALA A 29 -0.02 3.75 -19.23
N SER A 30 0.64 4.90 -19.26
CA SER A 30 2.07 4.99 -19.50
C SER A 30 2.77 4.02 -18.55
N SER A 31 3.53 3.07 -19.09
CA SER A 31 4.36 2.15 -18.31
C SER A 31 5.51 2.86 -17.58
N HIS A 32 5.61 4.19 -17.76
CA HIS A 32 6.65 5.05 -17.20
C HIS A 32 6.03 6.17 -16.35
N LEU A 33 5.70 5.86 -15.10
CA LEU A 33 5.31 6.86 -14.13
C LEU A 33 6.57 7.35 -13.39
N GLY A 34 6.72 8.65 -13.26
CA GLY A 34 7.85 9.27 -12.57
C GLY A 34 7.51 9.72 -11.14
N ALA A 35 8.49 10.21 -10.38
CA ALA A 35 8.31 10.67 -9.00
C ALA A 35 7.24 11.77 -8.85
N GLY A 36 6.94 12.52 -9.90
CA GLY A 36 5.87 13.53 -9.88
C GLY A 36 4.44 12.99 -9.69
N CYS A 37 4.23 11.66 -9.76
CA CYS A 37 2.94 11.05 -9.43
C CYS A 37 2.81 10.69 -7.94
N LEU A 38 3.88 10.80 -7.16
CA LEU A 38 3.87 10.57 -5.72
C LEU A 38 3.42 11.83 -4.98
N ARG A 39 2.63 11.65 -3.94
CA ARG A 39 2.24 12.70 -3.01
C ARG A 39 2.76 12.32 -1.63
N VAL A 40 3.60 13.13 -1.05
CA VAL A 40 4.18 12.92 0.29
C VAL A 40 3.75 14.06 1.18
N HIS A 41 3.11 13.74 2.29
CA HIS A 41 2.63 14.70 3.27
C HIS A 41 3.20 14.35 4.64
N ASP A 42 3.82 15.30 5.28
CA ASP A 42 4.25 15.23 6.67
C ASP A 42 3.21 15.88 7.58
N ASP A 43 3.23 15.51 8.86
CA ASP A 43 2.36 16.10 9.91
C ASP A 43 0.85 16.03 9.58
N VAL A 44 0.41 14.88 9.03
CA VAL A 44 -0.95 14.69 8.51
C VAL A 44 -2.03 14.82 9.59
N LEU A 45 -1.81 14.21 10.76
CA LEU A 45 -2.77 14.22 11.87
C LEU A 45 -2.27 15.08 13.04
N ALA A 46 -3.08 16.04 13.48
CA ALA A 46 -2.74 16.90 14.63
C ALA A 46 -2.55 16.07 15.92
N ASP A 47 -3.44 15.10 16.17
CA ASP A 47 -3.39 14.24 17.36
C ASP A 47 -2.73 12.88 17.07
N TRP A 48 -1.69 12.88 16.24
CA TRP A 48 -1.02 11.68 15.77
C TRP A 48 -0.55 10.74 16.88
N HIS A 49 -0.03 11.28 17.99
CA HIS A 49 0.41 10.46 19.12
C HIS A 49 -0.73 9.67 19.76
N ALA A 50 -1.88 10.30 19.98
CA ALA A 50 -3.06 9.63 20.52
C ALA A 50 -3.61 8.60 19.54
N TYR A 51 -3.65 8.95 18.25
CA TYR A 51 -4.03 8.04 17.18
C TYR A 51 -3.15 6.79 17.15
N THR A 52 -1.83 6.94 17.13
CA THR A 52 -0.87 5.83 17.10
C THR A 52 -0.98 4.96 18.34
N ALA A 53 -1.16 5.55 19.53
CA ALA A 53 -1.33 4.80 20.77
C ALA A 53 -2.60 3.92 20.74
N ALA A 54 -3.72 4.46 20.23
CA ALA A 54 -4.95 3.71 20.05
C ALA A 54 -4.79 2.56 19.04
N VAL A 55 -4.13 2.80 17.93
CA VAL A 55 -3.86 1.77 16.92
C VAL A 55 -2.97 0.65 17.48
N ARG A 56 -1.92 0.98 18.25
CA ARG A 56 -1.04 -0.03 18.88
C ARG A 56 -1.76 -0.94 19.86
N ALA A 57 -2.85 -0.49 20.46
CA ALA A 57 -3.67 -1.28 21.38
C ALA A 57 -4.64 -2.26 20.67
N LEU A 58 -4.76 -2.19 19.34
CA LEU A 58 -5.65 -3.07 18.58
C LEU A 58 -5.17 -4.54 18.60
N PRO A 59 -6.09 -5.50 18.48
CA PRO A 59 -5.76 -6.91 18.36
C PRO A 59 -5.30 -7.27 16.95
N PHE A 60 -3.99 -7.23 16.70
CA PHE A 60 -3.40 -7.65 15.43
C PHE A 60 -3.44 -9.17 15.26
N ARG A 61 -3.78 -9.64 14.08
CA ARG A 61 -3.95 -11.06 13.75
C ARG A 61 -3.40 -11.41 12.38
N SER A 62 -3.19 -12.70 12.13
CA SER A 62 -2.92 -13.19 10.79
C SER A 62 -4.24 -13.38 10.02
N VAL A 63 -4.26 -12.93 8.77
CA VAL A 63 -5.43 -12.97 7.89
C VAL A 63 -5.07 -13.73 6.62
N PRO A 64 -5.74 -14.87 6.32
CA PRO A 64 -5.55 -15.57 5.06
C PRO A 64 -6.27 -14.83 3.93
N VAL A 65 -5.56 -14.61 2.80
CA VAL A 65 -6.11 -14.03 1.57
C VAL A 65 -5.63 -14.90 0.40
N GLY A 66 -6.54 -15.65 -0.21
CA GLY A 66 -6.16 -16.63 -1.23
C GLY A 66 -5.20 -17.69 -0.67
N ALA A 67 -4.05 -17.87 -1.31
CA ALA A 67 -2.99 -18.75 -0.86
C ALA A 67 -1.98 -18.10 0.09
N ALA A 68 -2.08 -16.79 0.33
CA ALA A 68 -1.17 -16.03 1.18
C ALA A 68 -1.70 -15.86 2.60
N LEU A 69 -0.78 -15.79 3.57
CA LEU A 69 -1.09 -15.45 4.96
C LEU A 69 -0.42 -14.12 5.30
N PHE A 70 -1.24 -13.09 5.54
CA PHE A 70 -0.77 -11.77 5.96
C PHE A 70 -0.76 -11.69 7.48
N HIS A 71 0.39 -11.41 8.06
CA HIS A 71 0.56 -11.28 9.50
C HIS A 71 0.35 -9.83 9.97
N GLY A 72 -0.01 -9.70 11.25
CA GLY A 72 -0.05 -8.42 11.94
C GLY A 72 -1.11 -7.45 11.39
N ILE A 73 -2.27 -7.93 11.00
CA ILE A 73 -3.36 -7.11 10.44
C ILE A 73 -4.40 -6.79 11.50
N ALA A 74 -4.84 -5.54 11.55
CA ALA A 74 -6.04 -5.10 12.27
C ALA A 74 -6.93 -4.27 11.34
N PRO A 75 -8.28 -4.46 11.37
CA PRO A 75 -9.18 -3.64 10.57
C PRO A 75 -9.14 -2.18 11.03
N CYS A 76 -9.27 -1.25 10.08
CA CYS A 76 -9.43 0.16 10.37
C CYS A 76 -10.92 0.52 10.27
N GLU A 77 -11.52 0.88 11.40
CA GLU A 77 -12.89 1.40 11.48
C GLU A 77 -12.90 2.94 11.66
N ASP A 78 -11.74 3.53 11.91
CA ASP A 78 -11.54 4.97 12.10
C ASP A 78 -11.49 5.69 10.76
N ALA A 79 -12.27 6.74 10.59
CA ALA A 79 -12.37 7.50 9.35
C ALA A 79 -11.37 8.66 9.25
N THR A 80 -10.62 8.97 10.31
CA THR A 80 -9.79 10.18 10.43
C THR A 80 -8.86 10.38 9.23
N LEU A 81 -8.08 9.36 8.86
CA LEU A 81 -7.20 9.45 7.69
C LEU A 81 -7.97 9.52 6.37
N ALA A 82 -9.06 8.76 6.26
CA ALA A 82 -9.91 8.78 5.06
C ALA A 82 -10.56 10.15 4.86
N ASP A 83 -10.99 10.80 5.93
CA ASP A 83 -11.57 12.15 5.87
C ASP A 83 -10.50 13.19 5.54
N TRP A 84 -9.28 13.05 6.09
CA TRP A 84 -8.16 13.88 5.69
C TRP A 84 -7.86 13.76 4.18
N ILE A 85 -7.83 12.53 3.65
CA ILE A 85 -7.61 12.29 2.21
C ILE A 85 -8.71 12.94 1.38
N ARG A 86 -9.99 12.78 1.73
CA ARG A 86 -11.11 13.40 1.01
C ARG A 86 -11.05 14.93 1.02
N ALA A 87 -10.59 15.52 2.13
CA ALA A 87 -10.48 16.97 2.24
C ALA A 87 -9.37 17.56 1.35
N HIS A 88 -8.30 16.79 1.09
CA HIS A 88 -7.17 17.23 0.26
C HIS A 88 -7.27 16.78 -1.20
N TYR A 89 -8.00 15.69 -1.45
CA TYR A 89 -8.17 15.06 -2.76
C TYR A 89 -9.65 14.76 -2.99
N PRO A 90 -10.47 15.74 -3.40
CA PRO A 90 -11.93 15.59 -3.49
C PRO A 90 -12.39 14.48 -4.45
N HIS A 91 -11.54 14.13 -5.42
CA HIS A 91 -11.80 13.06 -6.40
C HIS A 91 -11.25 11.69 -5.98
N ALA A 92 -10.58 11.61 -4.83
CA ALA A 92 -10.09 10.36 -4.26
C ALA A 92 -11.12 9.78 -3.29
N VAL A 93 -11.55 8.56 -3.54
CA VAL A 93 -12.52 7.85 -2.70
C VAL A 93 -11.84 6.68 -1.99
N PRO A 94 -11.49 6.80 -0.69
CA PRO A 94 -11.01 5.66 0.09
C PRO A 94 -12.04 4.54 0.13
N THR A 95 -11.61 3.29 -0.17
CA THR A 95 -12.50 2.11 -0.27
C THR A 95 -12.19 1.05 0.76
N LEU A 96 -10.91 0.89 1.13
CA LEU A 96 -10.45 -0.07 2.13
C LEU A 96 -9.30 0.53 2.92
N SER A 97 -9.30 0.30 4.23
CA SER A 97 -8.18 0.64 5.10
C SER A 97 -7.95 -0.44 6.15
N PHE A 98 -6.68 -0.66 6.50
CA PHE A 98 -6.28 -1.54 7.59
C PHE A 98 -4.94 -1.10 8.18
N TYR A 99 -4.68 -1.56 9.40
CA TYR A 99 -3.38 -1.38 10.05
C TYR A 99 -2.55 -2.64 9.92
N ARG A 100 -1.24 -2.46 9.78
CA ARG A 100 -0.27 -3.55 9.76
C ARG A 100 0.85 -3.31 10.76
N GLN A 101 1.10 -4.29 11.61
CA GLN A 101 2.19 -4.31 12.57
C GLN A 101 3.18 -5.43 12.22
N SER A 102 4.46 -5.11 12.19
CA SER A 102 5.51 -6.03 11.76
C SER A 102 6.66 -6.04 12.79
N PRO A 103 6.52 -6.80 13.89
CA PRO A 103 7.57 -6.93 14.90
C PRO A 103 8.76 -7.76 14.41
N ALA A 104 9.91 -7.62 15.08
CA ALA A 104 11.09 -8.43 14.82
C ALA A 104 10.75 -9.93 14.82
N GLY A 105 11.34 -10.67 13.89
CA GLY A 105 11.12 -12.11 13.72
C GLY A 105 9.83 -12.49 12.99
N GLN A 106 8.92 -11.56 12.70
CA GLN A 106 7.78 -11.83 11.82
C GLN A 106 8.28 -11.92 10.37
N VAL A 107 8.09 -13.08 9.74
CA VAL A 107 8.42 -13.28 8.33
C VAL A 107 7.28 -12.75 7.48
N GLU A 108 7.61 -11.90 6.52
CA GLU A 108 6.65 -11.34 5.58
C GLU A 108 7.11 -11.56 4.14
N PRO A 109 6.16 -11.73 3.22
CA PRO A 109 6.51 -11.64 1.82
C PRO A 109 7.01 -10.21 1.55
N ASN A 110 8.29 -10.09 1.18
CA ASN A 110 8.89 -8.83 0.80
C ASN A 110 9.31 -8.92 -0.66
N PHE A 111 8.40 -8.58 -1.53
CA PHE A 111 8.60 -8.68 -2.96
C PHE A 111 8.00 -7.46 -3.66
N ILE A 112 8.48 -7.22 -4.85
CA ILE A 112 7.99 -6.16 -5.72
C ILE A 112 6.60 -6.55 -6.21
N HIS A 113 5.63 -5.66 -6.05
CA HIS A 113 4.23 -5.88 -6.44
C HIS A 113 3.56 -4.58 -6.86
N THR A 114 2.32 -4.67 -7.28
CA THR A 114 1.41 -3.55 -7.48
C THR A 114 0.14 -3.80 -6.69
N ASP A 115 -0.62 -2.74 -6.43
CA ASP A 115 -1.91 -2.80 -5.74
C ASP A 115 -3.09 -2.54 -6.70
N ARG A 116 -2.88 -2.74 -7.99
CA ARG A 116 -3.84 -2.37 -9.02
C ARG A 116 -5.19 -3.06 -8.90
N ASP A 117 -5.22 -4.27 -8.38
CA ASP A 117 -6.43 -5.04 -8.08
C ASP A 117 -7.19 -4.50 -6.86
N MET A 118 -6.56 -3.61 -6.08
CA MET A 118 -7.15 -3.02 -4.88
C MET A 118 -7.77 -1.65 -5.14
N GLY A 119 -7.44 -0.99 -6.25
CA GLY A 119 -7.97 0.32 -6.58
C GLY A 119 -7.16 1.08 -7.63
N ASP A 120 -7.38 2.40 -7.70
CA ASP A 120 -6.65 3.30 -8.61
C ASP A 120 -5.42 3.89 -7.93
N TRP A 121 -5.42 3.97 -6.59
CA TRP A 121 -4.32 4.51 -5.78
C TRP A 121 -4.18 3.79 -4.44
N THR A 122 -2.96 3.87 -3.89
CA THR A 122 -2.57 3.34 -2.58
C THR A 122 -2.04 4.46 -1.71
N GLY A 123 -2.35 4.41 -0.42
CA GLY A 123 -1.78 5.25 0.63
C GLY A 123 -1.08 4.41 1.69
N ILE A 124 0.13 4.82 2.06
CA ILE A 124 0.89 4.28 3.20
C ILE A 124 1.08 5.40 4.22
N PHE A 125 0.48 5.25 5.39
CA PHE A 125 0.61 6.18 6.49
C PHE A 125 1.48 5.57 7.59
N TYR A 126 2.63 6.19 7.86
CA TYR A 126 3.62 5.70 8.81
C TYR A 126 3.26 6.10 10.23
N LEU A 127 3.09 5.09 11.09
CA LEU A 127 2.68 5.21 12.48
C LEU A 127 3.81 4.81 13.47
N THR A 128 4.99 4.46 12.98
CA THR A 128 6.15 4.19 13.82
C THR A 128 6.73 5.50 14.34
N VAL A 129 6.96 5.58 15.66
CA VAL A 129 7.45 6.81 16.32
C VAL A 129 8.91 7.09 15.97
N ASP A 130 9.72 6.05 15.93
CA ASP A 130 11.16 6.13 15.64
C ASP A 130 11.53 5.00 14.67
N PRO A 131 11.23 5.19 13.37
CA PRO A 131 11.56 4.20 12.36
C PRO A 131 13.08 4.17 12.12
N PRO A 132 13.68 2.99 11.84
CA PRO A 132 15.07 2.93 11.41
C PRO A 132 15.27 3.67 10.08
N PRO A 133 16.48 4.18 9.80
CA PRO A 133 16.77 5.04 8.65
C PRO A 133 16.51 4.40 7.28
N ASP A 134 16.46 3.06 7.22
CA ASP A 134 16.24 2.27 6.02
C ASP A 134 14.79 1.81 5.84
N ASP A 135 13.88 2.14 6.79
CA ASP A 135 12.45 1.87 6.62
C ASP A 135 11.79 2.88 5.66
N GLY A 136 10.78 2.41 4.94
CA GLY A 136 10.06 3.24 3.98
C GLY A 136 9.32 2.41 2.94
N THR A 137 9.09 3.06 1.79
CA THR A 137 8.51 2.45 0.59
C THR A 137 9.45 2.69 -0.59
N THR A 138 9.91 1.60 -1.21
CA THR A 138 10.76 1.65 -2.41
C THR A 138 9.91 1.42 -3.65
N PHE A 139 10.10 2.27 -4.64
CA PHE A 139 9.51 2.17 -5.97
C PHE A 139 10.56 1.63 -6.95
N TRP A 140 10.14 0.69 -7.80
CA TRP A 140 11.02 -0.11 -8.62
C TRP A 140 10.83 0.16 -10.11
N ARG A 141 11.92 -0.01 -10.85
CA ARG A 141 11.94 -0.01 -12.31
C ARG A 141 12.51 -1.34 -12.81
N HIS A 142 11.83 -1.95 -13.77
CA HIS A 142 12.34 -3.14 -14.42
C HIS A 142 13.53 -2.77 -15.33
N ARG A 143 14.69 -3.37 -15.10
CA ARG A 143 15.95 -2.98 -15.75
C ARG A 143 15.93 -3.07 -17.28
N GLU A 144 15.36 -4.16 -17.82
CA GLU A 144 15.36 -4.41 -19.25
C GLU A 144 14.38 -3.50 -19.99
N THR A 145 13.17 -3.32 -19.47
CA THR A 145 12.09 -2.58 -20.16
C THR A 145 12.00 -1.12 -19.74
N GLY A 146 12.60 -0.75 -18.62
CA GLY A 146 12.45 0.57 -18.00
C GLY A 146 11.06 0.82 -17.38
N ALA A 147 10.17 -0.18 -17.36
CA ALA A 147 8.82 -0.03 -16.83
C ALA A 147 8.84 0.25 -15.33
N THR A 148 8.01 1.19 -14.87
CA THR A 148 7.81 1.55 -13.47
C THR A 148 6.43 1.18 -12.94
N ALA A 149 5.53 0.74 -13.84
CA ALA A 149 4.16 0.37 -13.50
C ALA A 149 3.72 -0.82 -14.37
N SER A 150 2.85 -1.67 -13.81
CA SER A 150 2.22 -2.76 -14.54
C SER A 150 0.94 -2.29 -15.25
N THR A 151 0.67 -2.87 -16.41
CA THR A 151 -0.62 -2.75 -17.12
C THR A 151 -1.59 -3.87 -16.72
N ALA A 152 -1.12 -4.91 -16.05
CA ALA A 152 -1.92 -6.04 -15.59
C ALA A 152 -3.07 -5.58 -14.68
N THR A 153 -4.24 -6.18 -14.83
CA THR A 153 -5.44 -5.87 -14.05
C THR A 153 -5.82 -6.98 -13.08
N THR A 154 -5.15 -8.13 -13.17
CA THR A 154 -5.31 -9.27 -12.26
C THR A 154 -3.96 -9.78 -11.80
N GLU A 155 -3.92 -10.51 -10.68
CA GLU A 155 -2.70 -11.17 -10.21
C GLU A 155 -2.15 -12.15 -11.25
N ALA A 156 -3.03 -12.89 -11.94
CA ALA A 156 -2.61 -13.85 -12.96
C ALA A 156 -1.93 -13.15 -14.16
N ASP A 157 -2.48 -12.03 -14.61
CA ASP A 157 -1.90 -11.22 -15.68
C ASP A 157 -0.56 -10.61 -15.23
N PHE A 158 -0.49 -10.14 -13.97
CA PHE A 158 0.74 -9.63 -13.39
C PHE A 158 1.86 -10.69 -13.37
N LEU A 159 1.55 -11.89 -12.90
CA LEU A 159 2.53 -12.99 -12.84
C LEU A 159 2.96 -13.46 -14.24
N ALA A 160 2.09 -13.34 -15.24
CA ALA A 160 2.40 -13.65 -16.64
C ALA A 160 3.25 -12.55 -17.30
N GLU A 161 2.94 -11.27 -17.03
CA GLU A 161 3.66 -10.10 -17.54
C GLU A 161 5.05 -9.98 -16.89
N TRP A 162 5.15 -10.29 -15.59
CA TRP A 162 6.35 -10.10 -14.77
C TRP A 162 6.80 -11.40 -14.08
N PRO A 163 7.20 -12.44 -14.84
CA PRO A 163 7.57 -13.74 -14.24
C PRO A 163 8.78 -13.67 -13.32
N THR A 164 9.61 -12.63 -13.45
CA THR A 164 10.82 -12.39 -12.65
C THR A 164 10.59 -11.44 -11.46
N TRP A 165 9.35 -11.18 -11.07
CA TRP A 165 9.00 -10.24 -10.00
C TRP A 165 9.69 -10.48 -8.65
N ARG A 166 10.16 -11.71 -8.41
CA ARG A 166 10.95 -12.08 -7.21
C ARG A 166 12.46 -12.01 -7.41
N ASP A 167 12.91 -11.84 -8.63
CA ASP A 167 14.34 -11.78 -8.95
C ASP A 167 14.83 -10.34 -8.84
N ALA A 168 15.46 -10.02 -7.69
CA ALA A 168 15.94 -8.68 -7.41
C ALA A 168 16.94 -8.15 -8.45
N ASP A 169 17.65 -9.03 -9.16
CA ASP A 169 18.62 -8.63 -10.18
C ASP A 169 17.96 -8.04 -11.44
N THR A 170 16.68 -8.31 -11.65
CA THR A 170 15.90 -7.75 -12.78
C THR A 170 15.33 -6.37 -12.49
N TRP A 171 15.43 -5.91 -11.26
CA TRP A 171 14.87 -4.64 -10.82
C TRP A 171 15.93 -3.68 -10.30
N GLU A 172 15.64 -2.40 -10.36
CA GLU A 172 16.43 -1.36 -9.71
C GLU A 172 15.53 -0.38 -8.99
N PRO A 173 15.90 0.08 -7.79
CA PRO A 173 15.17 1.14 -7.12
C PRO A 173 15.35 2.44 -7.90
N TRP A 174 14.26 3.13 -8.24
CA TRP A 174 14.33 4.45 -8.87
C TRP A 174 13.91 5.57 -7.93
N HIS A 175 13.20 5.23 -6.85
CA HIS A 175 12.84 6.17 -5.80
C HIS A 175 12.54 5.42 -4.52
N THR A 176 12.88 6.04 -3.38
CA THR A 176 12.49 5.57 -2.05
C THR A 176 11.93 6.74 -1.26
N VAL A 177 10.81 6.54 -0.61
CA VAL A 177 10.27 7.46 0.38
C VAL A 177 10.53 6.87 1.74
N ASP A 178 11.38 7.54 2.53
CA ASP A 178 11.73 7.11 3.88
C ASP A 178 10.51 7.19 4.80
N ALA A 179 10.38 6.22 5.68
CA ALA A 179 9.41 6.26 6.75
C ALA A 179 9.72 7.44 7.69
N ALA A 180 8.70 8.22 8.00
CA ALA A 180 8.76 9.24 9.03
C ALA A 180 7.47 9.22 9.85
N PRO A 181 7.53 9.54 11.15
CA PRO A 181 6.33 9.65 11.96
C PRO A 181 5.31 10.61 11.33
N ASN A 182 4.03 10.22 11.32
CA ASN A 182 2.95 11.06 10.80
C ASN A 182 3.08 11.45 9.30
N ARG A 183 3.82 10.64 8.51
CA ARG A 183 3.97 10.81 7.06
C ARG A 183 2.99 9.94 6.31
N LEU A 184 2.29 10.52 5.33
CA LEU A 184 1.46 9.82 4.36
C LEU A 184 2.11 9.88 2.98
N VAL A 185 2.20 8.73 2.33
CA VAL A 185 2.59 8.62 0.93
C VAL A 185 1.41 8.10 0.14
N LEU A 186 0.96 8.86 -0.87
CA LEU A 186 -0.08 8.46 -1.80
C LEU A 186 0.53 8.27 -3.20
N PHE A 187 0.15 7.19 -3.88
CA PHE A 187 0.68 6.87 -5.20
C PHE A 187 -0.31 6.05 -6.04
N PRO A 188 -0.18 6.10 -7.38
CA PRO A 188 -0.97 5.25 -8.28
C PRO A 188 -0.74 3.76 -8.00
N ALA A 189 -1.81 3.00 -7.83
CA ALA A 189 -1.78 1.58 -7.51
C ALA A 189 -1.01 0.69 -8.51
N PRO A 190 -0.89 1.04 -9.83
CA PRO A 190 -0.08 0.29 -10.78
C PRO A 190 1.44 0.35 -10.57
N LEU A 191 1.97 1.28 -9.75
CA LEU A 191 3.41 1.40 -9.52
C LEU A 191 3.99 0.14 -8.88
N PHE A 192 5.14 -0.31 -9.41
CA PHE A 192 5.92 -1.36 -8.76
C PHE A 192 6.53 -0.81 -7.48
N HIS A 193 6.20 -1.46 -6.37
CA HIS A 193 6.70 -1.03 -5.08
C HIS A 193 6.90 -2.20 -4.13
N SER A 194 7.64 -1.94 -3.06
CA SER A 194 7.78 -2.80 -1.89
C SER A 194 8.04 -1.95 -0.66
N ARG A 195 7.99 -2.55 0.52
CA ARG A 195 8.63 -1.94 1.68
C ARG A 195 10.13 -1.83 1.43
N ALA A 196 10.79 -0.80 1.94
CA ALA A 196 12.23 -0.60 1.77
C ALA A 196 13.03 -1.56 2.66
N ILE A 197 12.58 -1.72 3.92
CA ILE A 197 13.25 -2.59 4.90
C ILE A 197 12.99 -4.07 4.62
N VAL A 198 14.00 -4.91 4.76
CA VAL A 198 13.90 -6.37 4.62
C VAL A 198 13.49 -7.01 5.94
N ASP A 199 14.21 -6.70 7.01
CA ASP A 199 13.97 -7.26 8.33
C ASP A 199 13.00 -6.41 9.14
N ASN A 200 12.10 -7.07 9.84
CA ASN A 200 11.20 -6.41 10.78
C ASN A 200 11.94 -6.08 12.09
N TYR A 201 11.44 -5.11 12.82
CA TYR A 201 12.07 -4.60 14.03
C TYR A 201 11.07 -4.37 15.17
N GLY A 202 11.61 -4.13 16.36
CA GLY A 202 10.83 -3.77 17.53
C GLY A 202 9.98 -4.90 18.07
N THR A 203 9.12 -4.58 19.01
CA THR A 203 8.26 -5.51 19.75
C THR A 203 6.80 -5.17 19.52
N ALA A 204 5.98 -6.18 19.27
CA ALA A 204 4.53 -6.01 19.08
C ALA A 204 3.90 -5.20 20.23
N GLY A 205 3.02 -4.27 19.87
CA GLY A 205 2.35 -3.37 20.81
C GLY A 205 3.19 -2.18 21.31
N ARG A 206 4.48 -2.08 20.95
CA ARG A 206 5.36 -0.98 21.38
C ARG A 206 5.99 -0.24 20.20
N ASP A 207 7.13 -0.71 19.75
CA ASP A 207 8.04 -0.04 18.81
C ASP A 207 8.21 -0.79 17.49
N ALA A 208 7.44 -1.85 17.26
CA ALA A 208 7.42 -2.53 15.99
C ALA A 208 6.97 -1.60 14.86
N ARG A 209 7.43 -1.90 13.64
CA ARG A 209 6.93 -1.24 12.43
C ARG A 209 5.41 -1.22 12.41
N LEU A 210 4.84 -0.04 12.26
CA LEU A 210 3.38 0.15 12.23
C LEU A 210 3.02 1.10 11.10
N ILE A 211 2.12 0.65 10.23
CA ILE A 211 1.57 1.46 9.14
C ILE A 211 0.05 1.31 9.09
N GLN A 212 -0.60 2.30 8.50
CA GLN A 212 -1.95 2.16 7.97
C GLN A 212 -1.86 2.15 6.45
N VAL A 213 -2.50 1.16 5.83
CA VAL A 213 -2.66 1.06 4.39
C VAL A 213 -4.07 1.52 4.02
N VAL A 214 -4.17 2.32 2.97
CA VAL A 214 -5.45 2.78 2.42
C VAL A 214 -5.44 2.55 0.92
N PHE A 215 -6.49 1.94 0.41
CA PHE A 215 -6.76 1.82 -1.02
C PHE A 215 -7.95 2.68 -1.40
N GLY A 216 -7.96 3.16 -2.63
CA GLY A 216 -9.07 3.95 -3.09
C GLY A 216 -9.20 4.00 -4.61
N THR A 217 -10.32 4.58 -5.05
CA THR A 217 -10.64 4.82 -6.46
C THR A 217 -10.67 6.31 -6.77
N GLY A 218 -10.65 6.66 -8.06
CA GLY A 218 -10.59 8.04 -8.51
C GLY A 218 -9.17 8.57 -8.66
N THR A 219 -8.98 9.88 -8.56
CA THR A 219 -7.69 10.54 -8.86
C THR A 219 -7.11 11.27 -7.65
N LEU A 220 -5.77 11.30 -7.59
CA LEU A 220 -4.98 12.07 -6.62
C LEU A 220 -4.57 13.44 -7.22
N GLU A 221 -5.45 14.06 -7.99
CA GLU A 221 -5.20 15.38 -8.55
C GLU A 221 -5.60 16.45 -7.54
N ASP A 222 -4.71 17.44 -7.35
CA ASP A 222 -5.01 18.63 -6.55
C ASP A 222 -6.02 19.50 -7.31
N GLU A 223 -7.01 20.08 -6.62
CA GLU A 223 -7.76 21.19 -7.19
C GLU A 223 -6.77 22.37 -7.39
N ARG A 224 -6.54 22.73 -8.65
CA ARG A 224 -5.75 23.93 -9.00
C ARG A 224 -6.55 25.20 -8.81
#